data_24ecb2a64ecfdcbed2bc5422f5127f9a
#
_entry.id   24ecb2a64ecfdcbed2bc5422f5127f9a
#
_cell.length_a   1.000
_cell.length_b   1.000
_cell.length_c   1.000
_cell.angle_alpha   90.00
_cell.angle_beta   90.00
_cell.angle_gamma   90.00
#
_symmetry.space_group_name_H-M   'P 1'
#
loop_
_entity.id
_entity.type
_entity.pdbx_description
1 polymer ?
#
loop_
_entity_poly.entity_id
_entity_poly.type
_entity_poly.pdbx_seq_one_letter_code
_entity_poly.pdbx_strand_id
1 'polypeptide(L)'
;ALDYAEKIIPSYNVPYDWANGAFQMAESYYQLGQNEKANKIIDELANKSLEYMIWYLSLNDNQLAIAGENFVYNASLLDAEVRLMEKYKSEELAKHYSTQLDQLYNEYVTRMKGK
;
A
#
# COMPACT_ATOMS: atom_id res chain seq x y z
N ALA A 1 11.95 19.28 0.95
CA ALA A 1 10.87 19.19 1.89
C ALA A 1 9.87 18.09 1.50
N LEU A 2 9.30 17.43 2.51
CA LEU A 2 8.41 16.30 2.29
C LEU A 2 7.12 16.72 1.59
N ASP A 3 6.57 17.87 1.96
CA ASP A 3 5.34 18.39 1.35
C ASP A 3 5.53 18.71 -0.13
N TYR A 4 6.73 19.11 -0.50
CA TYR A 4 7.06 19.42 -1.89
C TYR A 4 6.93 18.18 -2.77
N ALA A 5 7.43 17.04 -2.30
CA ALA A 5 7.36 15.80 -3.04
C ALA A 5 5.91 15.37 -3.27
N GLU A 6 5.07 15.51 -2.25
CA GLU A 6 3.65 15.14 -2.34
C GLU A 6 2.90 15.98 -3.37
N LYS A 7 3.29 17.25 -3.54
CA LYS A 7 2.62 18.14 -4.49
C LYS A 7 3.03 17.92 -5.93
N ILE A 8 4.25 17.46 -6.15
CA ILE A 8 4.79 17.32 -7.50
C ILE A 8 4.32 16.05 -8.19
N ILE A 9 4.16 14.97 -7.42
CA ILE A 9 3.89 13.66 -7.99
C ILE A 9 2.38 13.44 -8.13
N PRO A 10 1.88 13.26 -9.37
CA PRO A 10 0.44 13.05 -9.58
C PRO A 10 -0.04 11.76 -8.95
N SER A 11 -1.16 11.83 -8.25
CA SER A 11 -1.70 10.68 -7.55
C SER A 11 -2.21 9.57 -8.47
N TYR A 12 -2.66 9.92 -9.67
CA TYR A 12 -3.19 8.94 -10.62
C TYR A 12 -2.11 8.12 -11.31
N ASN A 13 -0.87 8.58 -11.22
CA ASN A 13 0.25 7.92 -11.86
C ASN A 13 1.34 7.73 -10.80
N VAL A 14 1.03 6.90 -9.81
CA VAL A 14 1.94 6.68 -8.67
C VAL A 14 3.15 5.88 -9.13
N PRO A 15 4.28 6.53 -9.35
CA PRO A 15 5.48 5.80 -9.76
C PRO A 15 6.09 5.10 -8.54
N TYR A 16 6.89 4.10 -8.83
CA TYR A 16 7.64 3.39 -7.80
C TYR A 16 8.40 4.36 -6.89
N ASP A 17 9.03 5.37 -7.48
CA ASP A 17 9.84 6.33 -6.73
C ASP A 17 9.01 7.13 -5.72
N TRP A 18 7.77 7.48 -6.07
CA TRP A 18 6.92 8.20 -5.14
C TRP A 18 6.58 7.34 -3.93
N ALA A 19 6.15 6.10 -4.18
CA ALA A 19 5.79 5.19 -3.10
C ALA A 19 6.98 4.92 -2.18
N ASN A 20 8.14 4.69 -2.77
CA ASN A 20 9.36 4.45 -2.02
C ASN A 20 9.77 5.68 -1.20
N GLY A 21 9.66 6.88 -1.79
CA GLY A 21 9.97 8.13 -1.10
C GLY A 21 9.03 8.37 0.08
N ALA A 22 7.74 8.17 -0.11
CA ALA A 22 6.76 8.34 0.96
C ALA A 22 6.99 7.34 2.10
N PHE A 23 7.33 6.10 1.75
CA PHE A 23 7.67 5.08 2.74
C PHE A 23 8.86 5.51 3.59
N GLN A 24 9.92 6.01 2.96
CA GLN A 24 11.11 6.47 3.66
C GLN A 24 10.81 7.69 4.53
N MET A 25 9.95 8.58 4.08
CA MET A 25 9.50 9.73 4.87
C MET A 25 8.80 9.28 6.15
N ALA A 26 7.89 8.33 6.03
CA ALA A 26 7.18 7.80 7.19
C ALA A 26 8.17 7.18 8.17
N GLU A 27 9.10 6.38 7.66
CA GLU A 27 10.11 5.74 8.50
C GLU A 27 10.96 6.77 9.22
N SER A 28 11.37 7.84 8.53
CA SER A 28 12.15 8.91 9.12
C SER A 28 11.40 9.60 10.26
N TYR A 29 10.11 9.87 10.08
CA TYR A 29 9.31 10.48 11.14
C TYR A 29 9.16 9.55 12.34
N TYR A 30 8.98 8.24 12.10
CA TYR A 30 8.96 7.27 13.19
C TYR A 30 10.27 7.27 13.97
N GLN A 31 11.39 7.30 13.27
CA GLN A 31 12.71 7.32 13.91
C GLN A 31 12.93 8.58 14.75
N LEU A 32 12.32 9.70 14.34
CA LEU A 32 12.38 10.95 15.09
C LEU A 32 11.37 11.03 16.22
N GLY A 33 10.56 10.00 16.41
CA GLY A 33 9.52 9.98 17.43
C GLY A 33 8.27 10.76 17.07
N GLN A 34 8.14 11.21 15.82
CA GLN A 34 6.97 11.95 15.36
C GLN A 34 5.94 10.98 14.77
N ASN A 35 5.38 10.17 15.64
CA ASN A 35 4.51 9.06 15.22
C ASN A 35 3.23 9.51 14.53
N GLU A 36 2.64 10.63 14.93
CA GLU A 36 1.42 11.13 14.30
C GLU A 36 1.65 11.48 12.84
N LYS A 37 2.77 12.16 12.54
CA LYS A 37 3.12 12.50 11.16
C LYS A 37 3.42 11.26 10.35
N ALA A 38 4.17 10.33 10.94
CA ALA A 38 4.50 9.07 10.30
C ALA A 38 3.24 8.27 9.98
N ASN A 39 2.33 8.15 10.95
CA ASN A 39 1.07 7.42 10.78
C ASN A 39 0.23 8.03 9.67
N LYS A 40 0.18 9.35 9.57
CA LYS A 40 -0.58 10.01 8.52
C LYS A 40 -0.05 9.65 7.13
N ILE A 41 1.26 9.69 6.96
CA ILE A 41 1.89 9.37 5.67
C ILE A 41 1.69 7.91 5.32
N ILE A 42 1.96 7.01 6.27
CA ILE A 42 1.87 5.58 5.99
C ILE A 42 0.41 5.15 5.77
N ASP A 43 -0.54 5.78 6.46
CA ASP A 43 -1.96 5.51 6.26
C ASP A 43 -2.38 5.91 4.85
N GLU A 44 -2.00 7.09 4.38
CA GLU A 44 -2.30 7.53 3.01
C GLU A 44 -1.67 6.59 1.99
N LEU A 45 -0.44 6.18 2.21
CA LEU A 45 0.28 5.28 1.31
C LEU A 45 -0.38 3.90 1.26
N ALA A 46 -0.72 3.36 2.43
CA ALA A 46 -1.37 2.05 2.52
C ALA A 46 -2.76 2.08 1.90
N ASN A 47 -3.51 3.15 2.12
CA ASN A 47 -4.82 3.31 1.51
C ASN A 47 -4.73 3.34 -0.02
N LYS A 48 -3.69 3.98 -0.54
CA LYS A 48 -3.45 4.03 -1.98
C LYS A 48 -3.19 2.64 -2.55
N SER A 49 -2.32 1.88 -1.90
CA SER A 49 -2.05 0.50 -2.31
C SER A 49 -3.31 -0.35 -2.27
N LEU A 50 -4.11 -0.17 -1.23
CA LEU A 50 -5.37 -0.90 -1.07
C LEU A 50 -6.35 -0.53 -2.18
N GLU A 51 -6.48 0.75 -2.51
CA GLU A 51 -7.36 1.22 -3.58
C GLU A 51 -6.97 0.59 -4.93
N TYR A 52 -5.68 0.52 -5.22
CA TYR A 52 -5.21 -0.13 -6.45
C TYR A 52 -5.56 -1.60 -6.46
N MET A 53 -5.37 -2.31 -5.34
CA MET A 53 -5.73 -3.72 -5.27
C MET A 53 -7.22 -3.92 -5.53
N ILE A 54 -8.07 -3.09 -4.93
CA ILE A 54 -9.52 -3.15 -5.12
C ILE A 54 -9.86 -2.89 -6.58
N TRP A 55 -9.21 -1.91 -7.19
CA TRP A 55 -9.44 -1.60 -8.60
C TRP A 55 -9.09 -2.78 -9.50
N TYR A 56 -7.94 -3.41 -9.28
CA TYR A 56 -7.56 -4.57 -10.07
C TYR A 56 -8.56 -5.72 -9.91
N LEU A 57 -9.08 -5.92 -8.71
CA LEU A 57 -10.07 -6.98 -8.47
C LEU A 57 -11.43 -6.65 -9.09
N SER A 58 -11.68 -5.41 -9.50
CA SER A 58 -12.89 -5.05 -10.22
C SER A 58 -12.84 -5.46 -11.69
N LEU A 59 -11.67 -5.82 -12.18
CA LEU A 59 -11.49 -6.26 -13.57
C LEU A 59 -12.04 -7.67 -13.75
N ASN A 60 -12.36 -8.04 -15.01
CA ASN A 60 -12.72 -9.42 -15.29
C ASN A 60 -11.49 -10.32 -15.16
N ASP A 61 -11.72 -11.65 -15.17
CA ASP A 61 -10.64 -12.60 -14.92
C ASP A 61 -9.49 -12.51 -15.93
N ASN A 62 -9.82 -12.27 -17.20
CA ASN A 62 -8.78 -12.16 -18.23
C ASN A 62 -7.94 -10.91 -18.03
N GLN A 63 -8.58 -9.79 -17.75
CA GLN A 63 -7.87 -8.54 -17.46
C GLN A 63 -7.03 -8.64 -16.21
N LEU A 64 -7.58 -9.26 -15.17
CA LEU A 64 -6.86 -9.43 -13.91
C LEU A 64 -5.63 -10.34 -14.11
N ALA A 65 -5.75 -11.38 -14.92
CA ALA A 65 -4.61 -12.25 -15.22
C ALA A 65 -3.49 -11.47 -15.89
N ILE A 66 -3.83 -10.56 -16.80
CA ILE A 66 -2.84 -9.71 -17.47
C ILE A 66 -2.19 -8.74 -16.49
N ALA A 67 -2.97 -8.20 -15.56
CA ALA A 67 -2.51 -7.22 -14.58
C ALA A 67 -1.97 -7.86 -13.30
N GLY A 68 -1.81 -9.18 -13.27
CA GLY A 68 -1.44 -9.89 -12.05
C GLY A 68 -0.17 -9.40 -11.38
N GLU A 69 0.85 -9.09 -12.16
CA GLU A 69 2.11 -8.58 -11.61
C GLU A 69 1.90 -7.24 -10.89
N ASN A 70 1.05 -6.38 -11.44
CA ASN A 70 0.75 -5.09 -10.83
C ASN A 70 -0.06 -5.27 -9.53
N PHE A 71 -0.98 -6.23 -9.51
CA PHE A 71 -1.72 -6.55 -8.29
C PHE A 71 -0.76 -7.02 -7.20
N VAL A 72 0.11 -7.98 -7.53
CA VAL A 72 1.06 -8.53 -6.58
C VAL A 72 2.04 -7.46 -6.10
N TYR A 73 2.46 -6.57 -6.99
CA TYR A 73 3.33 -5.46 -6.62
C TYR A 73 2.67 -4.58 -5.56
N ASN A 74 1.41 -4.20 -5.76
CA ASN A 74 0.70 -3.37 -4.78
C ASN A 74 0.45 -4.12 -3.48
N ALA A 75 0.19 -5.43 -3.54
CA ALA A 75 0.06 -6.25 -2.34
C ALA A 75 1.38 -6.26 -1.56
N SER A 76 2.51 -6.36 -2.25
CA SER A 76 3.83 -6.34 -1.61
C SER A 76 4.12 -5.00 -0.97
N LEU A 77 3.73 -3.90 -1.63
CA LEU A 77 3.86 -2.56 -1.04
C LEU A 77 3.04 -2.45 0.24
N LEU A 78 1.80 -2.90 0.20
CA LEU A 78 0.93 -2.85 1.38
C LEU A 78 1.50 -3.69 2.52
N ASP A 79 2.01 -4.87 2.20
CA ASP A 79 2.66 -5.72 3.20
C ASP A 79 3.83 -5.01 3.87
N ALA A 80 4.68 -4.35 3.08
CA ALA A 80 5.82 -3.60 3.63
C ALA A 80 5.34 -2.45 4.51
N GLU A 81 4.28 -1.77 4.11
CA GLU A 81 3.70 -0.67 4.87
C GLU A 81 3.13 -1.14 6.20
N VAL A 82 2.45 -2.30 6.19
CA VAL A 82 1.93 -2.91 7.41
C VAL A 82 3.08 -3.30 8.36
N ARG A 83 4.15 -3.85 7.82
CA ARG A 83 5.31 -4.22 8.63
C ARG A 83 5.96 -3.01 9.28
N LEU A 84 5.99 -1.89 8.58
CA LEU A 84 6.52 -0.64 9.14
C LEU A 84 5.64 -0.17 10.31
N MET A 85 4.31 -0.24 10.14
CA MET A 85 3.37 0.09 11.21
C MET A 85 3.60 -0.78 12.43
N GLU A 86 3.77 -2.09 12.24
CA GLU A 86 4.02 -3.03 13.34
C GLU A 86 5.34 -2.75 14.03
N LYS A 87 6.37 -2.43 13.27
CA LYS A 87 7.69 -2.12 13.82
C LYS A 87 7.64 -0.97 14.81
N TYR A 88 6.82 0.04 14.52
CA TYR A 88 6.69 1.22 15.37
C TYR A 88 5.42 1.21 16.20
N LYS A 89 4.83 0.04 16.39
CA LYS A 89 3.72 -0.21 17.32
C LYS A 89 2.41 0.51 17.00
N SER A 90 2.18 0.82 15.72
CA SER A 90 0.88 1.32 15.26
C SER A 90 -0.02 0.12 14.98
N GLU A 91 -0.34 -0.63 16.02
CA GLU A 91 -0.99 -1.95 15.89
C GLU A 91 -2.40 -1.89 15.34
N GLU A 92 -3.19 -0.91 15.72
CA GLU A 92 -4.56 -0.78 15.22
C GLU A 92 -4.58 -0.52 13.72
N LEU A 93 -3.71 0.38 13.27
CA LEU A 93 -3.58 0.70 11.86
C LEU A 93 -3.06 -0.51 11.08
N ALA A 94 -2.05 -1.17 11.61
CA ALA A 94 -1.48 -2.37 11.01
C ALA A 94 -2.54 -3.47 10.85
N LYS A 95 -3.33 -3.69 11.89
CA LYS A 95 -4.38 -4.71 11.87
C LYS A 95 -5.44 -4.39 10.83
N HIS A 96 -5.84 -3.13 10.75
CA HIS A 96 -6.84 -2.68 9.78
C HIS A 96 -6.41 -3.05 8.35
N TYR A 97 -5.18 -2.69 8.00
CA TYR A 97 -4.68 -2.93 6.65
C TYR A 97 -4.31 -4.39 6.40
N SER A 98 -3.75 -5.09 7.40
CA SER A 98 -3.38 -6.48 7.20
C SER A 98 -4.60 -7.37 6.99
N THR A 99 -5.70 -7.08 7.67
CA THR A 99 -6.95 -7.83 7.48
C THR A 99 -7.47 -7.66 6.05
N GLN A 100 -7.47 -6.44 5.56
CA GLN A 100 -7.92 -6.17 4.19
C GLN A 100 -6.98 -6.75 3.16
N LEU A 101 -5.67 -6.66 3.40
CA LEU A 101 -4.67 -7.26 2.51
C LEU A 101 -4.92 -8.76 2.36
N ASP A 102 -5.12 -9.45 3.48
CA ASP A 102 -5.36 -10.90 3.46
C ASP A 102 -6.62 -11.25 2.69
N GLN A 103 -7.70 -10.50 2.90
CA GLN A 103 -8.97 -10.73 2.21
C GLN A 103 -8.83 -10.55 0.69
N LEU A 104 -8.20 -9.46 0.28
CA LEU A 104 -8.06 -9.14 -1.14
C LEU A 104 -7.09 -10.10 -1.83
N TYR A 105 -6.02 -10.46 -1.15
CA TYR A 105 -5.05 -11.40 -1.71
C TYR A 105 -5.66 -12.79 -1.88
N ASN A 106 -6.44 -13.23 -0.90
CA ASN A 106 -7.15 -14.51 -0.98
C ASN A 106 -8.16 -14.52 -2.12
N GLU A 107 -8.86 -13.42 -2.34
CA GLU A 107 -9.78 -13.31 -3.47
C GLU A 107 -9.03 -13.45 -4.79
N TYR A 108 -7.90 -12.77 -4.92
CA TYR A 108 -7.08 -12.86 -6.12
C TYR A 108 -6.61 -14.30 -6.38
N VAL A 109 -6.07 -14.95 -5.35
CA VAL A 109 -5.58 -16.32 -5.47
C VAL A 109 -6.72 -17.27 -5.87
N THR A 110 -7.87 -17.12 -5.24
CA THR A 110 -9.04 -17.96 -5.53
C THR A 110 -9.48 -17.80 -6.99
N ARG A 111 -9.53 -16.57 -7.47
CA ARG A 111 -9.92 -16.29 -8.87
C ARG A 111 -8.90 -16.87 -9.86
N MET A 112 -7.61 -16.75 -9.54
CA MET A 112 -6.57 -17.26 -10.44
C MET A 112 -6.50 -18.79 -10.45
N LYS A 113 -6.83 -19.44 -9.34
CA LYS A 113 -6.89 -20.92 -9.28
C LYS A 113 -8.02 -21.50 -10.12
N GLY A 114 -9.10 -20.74 -10.30
CA GLY A 114 -10.23 -21.17 -11.11
C GLY A 114 -9.94 -21.19 -12.59
N LYS A 115 -8.78 -20.80 -12.98
CA LYS A 115 -8.31 -20.84 -14.35
C LYS A 115 -7.31 -21.96 -14.55
#